data_eeef76a44ffd56365b3957ca166df03b
#
_entry.id   eeef76a44ffd56365b3957ca166df03b
#
_cell.length_a   1.000
_cell.length_b   1.000
_cell.length_c   1.000
_cell.angle_alpha   90.00
_cell.angle_beta   90.00
_cell.angle_gamma   90.00
#
_symmetry.space_group_name_H-M   'P 1'
#
loop_
_entity.id
_entity.type
_entity.pdbx_description
1 polymer ?
#
loop_
_entity_poly.entity_id
_entity_poly.type
_entity_poly.pdbx_seq_one_letter_code
_entity_poly.pdbx_strand_id
1 'polypeptide(L)'
;LFRSWSDVSIGDEMPTMVKGPLTVTDNVAFLIGFGTVFVRAHRQWHEFRERHPGVGVKDQFGVWDVPERVHWDENLAASVGMPGPYDYGPQRIAWIDHAIAEWMGDDGWLSRLNVKLTAPNFVGDTSWIRGSVVEKRNRNIIIIKLCVTDHRGRETATANAEVVLP
;
A
#
# COMPACT_ATOMS: atom_id res chain seq x y z
N LEU A 1 -5.54 -17.51 -13.52
CA LEU A 1 -6.84 -17.90 -12.96
C LEU A 1 -7.94 -17.24 -13.79
N PHE A 2 -8.95 -18.00 -14.20
CA PHE A 2 -10.11 -17.45 -14.93
C PHE A 2 -11.29 -17.30 -13.97
N ARG A 3 -11.99 -16.17 -14.00
CA ARG A 3 -13.20 -15.92 -13.20
C ARG A 3 -14.20 -15.13 -14.03
N SER A 4 -15.42 -15.62 -14.18
CA SER A 4 -16.49 -14.92 -14.89
C SER A 4 -17.45 -14.26 -13.90
N TRP A 5 -18.21 -13.28 -14.39
CA TRP A 5 -19.24 -12.61 -13.61
C TRP A 5 -20.32 -13.59 -13.11
N SER A 6 -20.62 -14.63 -13.90
CA SER A 6 -21.61 -15.66 -13.51
C SER A 6 -21.15 -16.53 -12.34
N ASP A 7 -19.84 -16.69 -12.13
CA ASP A 7 -19.27 -17.54 -11.07
C ASP A 7 -19.27 -16.88 -9.69
N VAL A 8 -19.61 -15.59 -9.63
CA VAL A 8 -19.52 -14.79 -8.42
C VAL A 8 -20.91 -14.54 -7.84
N SER A 9 -21.04 -14.66 -6.53
CA SER A 9 -22.24 -14.37 -5.76
C SER A 9 -22.03 -13.25 -4.75
N ILE A 10 -23.09 -12.50 -4.42
CA ILE A 10 -23.05 -11.56 -3.29
C ILE A 10 -22.80 -12.37 -2.00
N GLY A 11 -21.85 -11.91 -1.20
CA GLY A 11 -21.40 -12.60 0.01
C GLY A 11 -20.17 -13.48 -0.19
N ASP A 12 -19.73 -13.70 -1.44
CA ASP A 12 -18.48 -14.44 -1.67
C ASP A 12 -17.30 -13.71 -1.04
N GLU A 13 -16.48 -14.47 -0.32
CA GLU A 13 -15.26 -13.95 0.31
C GLU A 13 -14.05 -14.14 -0.61
N MET A 14 -13.17 -13.17 -0.61
CA MET A 14 -11.86 -13.30 -1.23
C MET A 14 -10.93 -14.16 -0.36
N PRO A 15 -10.02 -14.93 -0.96
CA PRO A 15 -8.93 -15.54 -0.21
C PRO A 15 -8.19 -14.46 0.59
N THR A 16 -7.97 -14.71 1.89
CA THR A 16 -7.20 -13.77 2.71
C THR A 16 -5.77 -13.68 2.21
N MET A 17 -5.32 -12.48 1.86
CA MET A 17 -3.93 -12.22 1.53
C MET A 17 -3.18 -11.70 2.75
N VAL A 18 -1.97 -12.22 2.96
CA VAL A 18 -1.10 -11.82 4.08
C VAL A 18 0.14 -11.11 3.52
N LYS A 19 0.48 -9.98 4.12
CA LYS A 19 1.69 -9.20 3.83
C LYS A 19 2.50 -8.98 5.11
N GLY A 20 3.78 -9.27 5.03
CA GLY A 20 4.68 -9.07 6.16
C GLY A 20 5.25 -10.37 6.75
N PRO A 21 5.99 -10.30 7.88
CA PRO A 21 6.22 -9.07 8.64
C PRO A 21 6.92 -7.99 7.80
N LEU A 22 6.45 -6.74 7.91
CA LEU A 22 7.04 -5.60 7.20
C LEU A 22 8.49 -5.40 7.65
N THR A 23 9.40 -5.26 6.69
CA THR A 23 10.81 -5.00 6.96
C THR A 23 11.25 -3.64 6.43
N VAL A 24 12.36 -3.12 6.96
CA VAL A 24 13.03 -1.94 6.39
C VAL A 24 13.40 -2.17 4.92
N THR A 25 13.82 -3.39 4.58
CA THR A 25 14.16 -3.75 3.20
C THR A 25 12.96 -3.62 2.26
N ASP A 26 11.76 -4.02 2.71
CA ASP A 26 10.54 -3.87 1.92
C ASP A 26 10.22 -2.40 1.62
N ASN A 27 10.38 -1.53 2.61
CA ASN A 27 10.16 -0.09 2.45
C ASN A 27 11.15 0.53 1.46
N VAL A 28 12.45 0.22 1.59
CA VAL A 28 13.47 0.72 0.68
C VAL A 28 13.25 0.19 -0.75
N ALA A 29 12.97 -1.11 -0.88
CA ALA A 29 12.69 -1.74 -2.18
C ALA A 29 11.44 -1.14 -2.85
N PHE A 30 10.38 -0.90 -2.06
CA PHE A 30 9.17 -0.24 -2.56
C PHE A 30 9.47 1.16 -3.09
N LEU A 31 10.21 1.99 -2.33
CA LEU A 31 10.57 3.33 -2.76
C LEU A 31 11.32 3.33 -4.10
N ILE A 32 12.31 2.45 -4.25
CA ILE A 32 13.10 2.32 -5.47
C ILE A 32 12.23 1.89 -6.66
N GLY A 33 11.35 0.90 -6.46
CA GLY A 33 10.45 0.41 -7.51
C GLY A 33 9.35 1.40 -7.88
N PHE A 34 8.83 2.15 -6.90
CA PHE A 34 7.81 3.18 -7.10
C PHE A 34 8.36 4.43 -7.81
N GLY A 35 9.64 4.74 -7.62
CA GLY A 35 10.36 5.73 -8.42
C GLY A 35 9.93 7.18 -8.18
N THR A 36 9.86 7.62 -6.94
CA THR A 36 9.59 9.03 -6.60
C THR A 36 10.84 9.92 -6.78
N VAL A 37 10.64 11.24 -6.70
CA VAL A 37 11.77 12.20 -6.68
C VAL A 37 12.69 12.01 -5.47
N PHE A 38 12.20 11.32 -4.43
CA PHE A 38 12.90 11.09 -3.17
C PHE A 38 13.81 9.85 -3.17
N VAL A 39 14.12 9.29 -4.33
CA VAL A 39 15.17 8.26 -4.44
C VAL A 39 16.54 8.95 -4.43
N ARG A 40 17.26 8.85 -3.32
CA ARG A 40 18.52 9.58 -3.07
C ARG A 40 19.57 9.41 -4.15
N ALA A 41 19.64 8.23 -4.78
CA ALA A 41 20.60 7.93 -5.84
C ALA A 41 20.29 8.65 -7.17
N HIS A 42 19.11 9.24 -7.31
CA HIS A 42 18.70 9.88 -8.56
C HIS A 42 19.10 11.36 -8.60
N ARG A 43 19.56 11.80 -9.78
CA ARG A 43 19.83 13.21 -10.07
C ARG A 43 18.61 14.10 -9.77
N GLN A 44 17.39 13.59 -10.01
CA GLN A 44 16.15 14.31 -9.73
C GLN A 44 16.03 14.72 -8.26
N TRP A 45 16.45 13.89 -7.30
CA TRP A 45 16.48 14.25 -5.89
C TRP A 45 17.42 15.42 -5.63
N HIS A 46 18.64 15.39 -6.19
CA HIS A 46 19.60 16.46 -6.03
C HIS A 46 19.04 17.78 -6.56
N GLU A 47 18.52 17.80 -7.79
CA GLU A 47 17.93 18.98 -8.41
C GLU A 47 16.68 19.49 -7.67
N PHE A 48 15.86 18.58 -7.14
CA PHE A 48 14.69 18.92 -6.34
C PHE A 48 15.12 19.60 -5.03
N ARG A 49 16.08 19.03 -4.32
CA ARG A 49 16.61 19.56 -3.06
C ARG A 49 17.27 20.95 -3.24
N GLU A 50 18.03 21.15 -4.30
CA GLU A 50 18.62 22.46 -4.60
C GLU A 50 17.56 23.56 -4.75
N ARG A 51 16.42 23.23 -5.32
CA ARG A 51 15.27 24.16 -5.45
C ARG A 51 14.41 24.26 -4.19
N HIS A 52 14.47 23.25 -3.30
CA HIS A 52 13.65 23.12 -2.10
C HIS A 52 14.52 22.75 -0.88
N PRO A 53 15.40 23.64 -0.43
CA PRO A 53 16.41 23.29 0.60
C PRO A 53 15.84 22.90 1.95
N GLY A 54 14.57 23.24 2.23
CA GLY A 54 13.87 22.84 3.46
C GLY A 54 13.33 21.41 3.49
N VAL A 55 13.39 20.68 2.37
CA VAL A 55 12.80 19.32 2.28
C VAL A 55 13.79 18.23 2.70
N GLY A 56 15.09 18.44 2.54
CA GLY A 56 16.10 17.45 2.92
C GLY A 56 16.25 17.30 4.44
N VAL A 57 16.64 16.11 4.86
CA VAL A 57 17.06 15.82 6.23
C VAL A 57 18.54 15.48 6.26
N LYS A 58 19.23 15.73 7.37
CA LYS A 58 20.62 15.29 7.54
C LYS A 58 20.66 14.03 8.36
N ASP A 59 21.55 13.12 7.98
CA ASP A 59 21.87 11.96 8.78
C ASP A 59 22.82 12.31 9.95
N GLN A 60 23.20 11.31 10.74
CA GLN A 60 24.11 11.44 11.88
C GLN A 60 25.51 11.93 11.50
N PHE A 61 25.89 11.83 10.23
CA PHE A 61 27.18 12.31 9.70
C PHE A 61 27.08 13.69 9.05
N GLY A 62 25.91 14.34 9.11
CA GLY A 62 25.63 15.62 8.48
C GLY A 62 25.42 15.55 6.96
N VAL A 63 25.27 14.36 6.40
CA VAL A 63 25.04 14.15 4.98
C VAL A 63 23.55 14.31 4.67
N TRP A 64 23.24 15.05 3.60
CA TRP A 64 21.87 15.23 3.14
C TRP A 64 21.25 13.93 2.64
N ASP A 65 20.04 13.67 3.08
CA ASP A 65 19.24 12.51 2.74
C ASP A 65 17.77 12.90 2.51
N VAL A 66 16.97 11.93 2.09
CA VAL A 66 15.56 12.09 1.75
C VAL A 66 14.66 12.08 2.99
N PRO A 67 13.54 12.82 3.01
CA PRO A 67 12.59 12.80 4.13
C PRO A 67 11.92 11.43 4.32
N GLU A 68 11.86 10.62 3.27
CA GLU A 68 11.35 9.24 3.30
C GLU A 68 12.12 8.31 4.26
N ARG A 69 13.26 8.74 4.81
CA ARG A 69 13.94 8.03 5.90
C ARG A 69 13.04 7.74 7.10
N VAL A 70 11.94 8.43 7.29
CA VAL A 70 10.92 8.10 8.31
C VAL A 70 10.41 6.66 8.19
N HIS A 71 10.53 6.05 7.01
CA HIS A 71 10.09 4.68 6.73
C HIS A 71 11.14 3.61 7.06
N TRP A 72 12.39 4.01 7.46
CA TRP A 72 13.47 3.08 7.82
C TRP A 72 14.42 3.57 8.92
N ASP A 73 14.27 4.81 9.40
CA ASP A 73 15.09 5.38 10.46
C ASP A 73 14.23 5.66 11.70
N GLU A 74 14.52 4.98 12.79
CA GLU A 74 13.76 5.08 14.04
C GLU A 74 13.80 6.50 14.64
N ASN A 75 14.98 7.15 14.63
CA ASN A 75 15.11 8.49 15.21
C ASN A 75 14.34 9.52 14.42
N LEU A 76 14.36 9.42 13.09
CA LEU A 76 13.60 10.32 12.23
C LEU A 76 12.09 10.06 12.37
N ALA A 77 11.65 8.81 12.42
CA ALA A 77 10.25 8.46 12.68
C ALA A 77 9.77 9.02 14.01
N ALA A 78 10.56 8.86 15.07
CA ALA A 78 10.27 9.41 16.39
C ALA A 78 10.18 10.95 16.38
N SER A 79 11.03 11.63 15.62
CA SER A 79 11.03 13.10 15.51
C SER A 79 9.77 13.67 14.89
N VAL A 80 9.03 12.88 14.10
CA VAL A 80 7.73 13.24 13.52
C VAL A 80 6.53 12.65 14.29
N GLY A 81 6.79 12.11 15.49
CA GLY A 81 5.75 11.60 16.39
C GLY A 81 5.30 10.18 16.12
N MET A 82 6.04 9.41 15.30
CA MET A 82 5.74 8.00 15.05
C MET A 82 6.52 7.11 16.01
N PRO A 83 5.93 6.00 16.50
CA PRO A 83 6.60 5.10 17.43
C PRO A 83 7.73 4.27 16.78
N GLY A 84 7.85 4.28 15.46
CA GLY A 84 8.89 3.60 14.68
C GLY A 84 8.69 3.75 13.19
N PRO A 85 9.60 3.22 12.37
CA PRO A 85 9.46 3.19 10.93
C PRO A 85 8.18 2.46 10.50
N TYR A 86 7.55 2.94 9.44
CA TYR A 86 6.24 2.48 8.99
C TYR A 86 6.16 2.40 7.46
N ASP A 87 5.13 1.73 6.97
CA ASP A 87 4.89 1.50 5.55
C ASP A 87 4.54 2.79 4.79
N TYR A 88 4.67 2.73 3.48
CA TYR A 88 4.13 3.76 2.59
C TYR A 88 2.63 3.58 2.39
N GLY A 89 1.88 4.68 2.33
CA GLY A 89 0.48 4.65 1.93
C GLY A 89 0.28 4.00 0.56
N PRO A 90 1.01 4.41 -0.49
CA PRO A 90 0.98 3.74 -1.81
C PRO A 90 1.35 2.26 -1.77
N GLN A 91 2.26 1.83 -0.89
CA GLN A 91 2.62 0.41 -0.73
C GLN A 91 1.41 -0.41 -0.28
N ARG A 92 0.63 0.09 0.69
CA ARG A 92 -0.58 -0.58 1.16
C ARG A 92 -1.68 -0.59 0.11
N ILE A 93 -1.80 0.49 -0.69
CA ILE A 93 -2.71 0.51 -1.83
C ILE A 93 -2.32 -0.58 -2.84
N ALA A 94 -1.03 -0.75 -3.13
CA ALA A 94 -0.53 -1.81 -4.00
C ALA A 94 -0.78 -3.22 -3.43
N TRP A 95 -0.76 -3.40 -2.10
CA TRP A 95 -1.15 -4.69 -1.50
C TRP A 95 -2.64 -5.01 -1.68
N ILE A 96 -3.49 -4.01 -1.57
CA ILE A 96 -4.94 -4.16 -1.80
C ILE A 96 -5.20 -4.47 -3.28
N ASP A 97 -4.56 -3.73 -4.19
CA ASP A 97 -4.61 -3.98 -5.63
C ASP A 97 -4.17 -5.40 -5.99
N HIS A 98 -3.05 -5.86 -5.41
CA HIS A 98 -2.55 -7.22 -5.59
C HIS A 98 -3.58 -8.27 -5.15
N ALA A 99 -4.24 -8.07 -3.99
CA ALA A 99 -5.26 -9.00 -3.53
C ALA A 99 -6.47 -9.07 -4.50
N ILE A 100 -6.85 -7.94 -5.06
CA ILE A 100 -7.93 -7.87 -6.04
C ILE A 100 -7.50 -8.53 -7.36
N ALA A 101 -6.27 -8.26 -7.83
CA ALA A 101 -5.72 -8.84 -9.05
C ALA A 101 -5.67 -10.38 -9.00
N GLU A 102 -5.19 -10.93 -7.88
CA GLU A 102 -5.20 -12.38 -7.65
C GLU A 102 -6.61 -12.97 -7.62
N TRP A 103 -7.58 -12.23 -7.06
CA TRP A 103 -8.97 -12.68 -6.99
C TRP A 103 -9.67 -12.60 -8.34
N MET A 104 -9.51 -11.50 -9.09
CA MET A 104 -10.24 -11.28 -10.35
C MET A 104 -9.70 -12.10 -11.51
N GLY A 105 -8.42 -12.50 -11.46
CA GLY A 105 -7.72 -13.22 -12.53
C GLY A 105 -7.34 -12.33 -13.71
N ASP A 106 -6.77 -12.97 -14.74
CA ASP A 106 -6.10 -12.27 -15.85
C ASP A 106 -7.06 -11.53 -16.79
N ASP A 107 -8.30 -11.99 -16.88
CA ASP A 107 -9.34 -11.41 -17.76
C ASP A 107 -10.22 -10.36 -17.04
N GLY A 108 -10.01 -10.18 -15.72
CA GLY A 108 -10.70 -9.17 -14.94
C GLY A 108 -10.08 -7.78 -15.11
N TRP A 109 -10.88 -6.74 -14.89
CA TRP A 109 -10.43 -5.36 -14.97
C TRP A 109 -10.85 -4.58 -13.72
N LEU A 110 -9.89 -4.11 -12.93
CA LEU A 110 -10.11 -3.19 -11.82
C LEU A 110 -10.40 -1.78 -12.37
N SER A 111 -11.67 -1.43 -12.48
CA SER A 111 -12.09 -0.16 -13.06
C SER A 111 -12.03 1.01 -12.08
N ARG A 112 -12.16 0.74 -10.79
CA ARG A 112 -12.05 1.74 -9.73
C ARG A 112 -11.57 1.11 -8.43
N LEU A 113 -10.66 1.81 -7.76
CA LEU A 113 -10.24 1.48 -6.39
C LEU A 113 -10.28 2.77 -5.54
N ASN A 114 -11.05 2.72 -4.46
CA ASN A 114 -11.11 3.81 -3.48
C ASN A 114 -10.62 3.28 -2.13
N VAL A 115 -9.53 3.83 -1.62
CA VAL A 115 -8.87 3.37 -0.39
C VAL A 115 -8.87 4.50 0.64
N LYS A 116 -9.22 4.15 1.87
CA LYS A 116 -9.05 5.00 3.06
C LYS A 116 -8.00 4.37 3.95
N LEU A 117 -6.88 5.04 4.14
CA LEU A 117 -5.84 4.67 5.11
C LEU A 117 -6.22 5.24 6.47
N THR A 118 -6.27 4.39 7.50
CA THR A 118 -6.75 4.76 8.85
C THR A 118 -5.63 4.79 9.88
N ALA A 119 -4.60 3.95 9.71
CA ALA A 119 -3.45 3.89 10.60
C ALA A 119 -2.24 3.33 9.84
N PRO A 120 -0.99 3.66 10.21
CA PRO A 120 0.21 3.06 9.61
C PRO A 120 0.40 1.61 10.07
N ASN A 121 1.09 0.80 9.25
CA ASN A 121 1.70 -0.45 9.68
C ASN A 121 3.17 -0.17 9.99
N PHE A 122 3.66 -0.65 11.12
CA PHE A 122 5.04 -0.46 11.53
C PHE A 122 5.93 -1.61 11.06
N VAL A 123 7.22 -1.39 10.98
CA VAL A 123 8.20 -2.45 10.77
C VAL A 123 7.98 -3.53 11.85
N GLY A 124 7.89 -4.78 11.41
CA GLY A 124 7.50 -5.93 12.23
C GLY A 124 6.00 -6.29 12.20
N ASP A 125 5.13 -5.38 11.74
CA ASP A 125 3.70 -5.69 11.64
C ASP A 125 3.43 -6.64 10.45
N THR A 126 2.47 -7.52 10.64
CA THR A 126 1.88 -8.34 9.56
C THR A 126 0.47 -7.85 9.30
N SER A 127 0.09 -7.80 8.04
CA SER A 127 -1.22 -7.31 7.58
C SER A 127 -2.02 -8.41 6.91
N TRP A 128 -3.30 -8.50 7.25
CA TRP A 128 -4.28 -9.38 6.60
C TRP A 128 -5.24 -8.55 5.79
N ILE A 129 -5.32 -8.83 4.49
CA ILE A 129 -6.23 -8.19 3.55
C ILE A 129 -7.38 -9.17 3.32
N ARG A 130 -8.59 -8.76 3.65
CA ARG A 130 -9.82 -9.52 3.46
C ARG A 130 -10.80 -8.71 2.66
N GLY A 131 -11.61 -9.37 1.86
CA GLY A 131 -12.63 -8.70 1.07
C GLY A 131 -13.81 -9.62 0.83
N SER A 132 -14.97 -9.01 0.56
CA SER A 132 -16.17 -9.72 0.18
C SER A 132 -16.94 -8.97 -0.89
N VAL A 133 -17.63 -9.73 -1.73
CA VAL A 133 -18.54 -9.20 -2.75
C VAL A 133 -19.78 -8.66 -2.06
N VAL A 134 -20.07 -7.39 -2.25
CA VAL A 134 -21.23 -6.73 -1.62
C VAL A 134 -22.33 -6.38 -2.59
N GLU A 135 -22.01 -6.30 -3.89
CA GLU A 135 -23.01 -5.95 -4.92
C GLU A 135 -22.57 -6.50 -6.28
N LYS A 136 -23.55 -6.90 -7.09
CA LYS A 136 -23.39 -7.21 -8.52
C LYS A 136 -24.25 -6.23 -9.32
N ARG A 137 -23.65 -5.59 -10.31
CA ARG A 137 -24.31 -4.62 -11.17
C ARG A 137 -24.36 -5.10 -12.62
N ASN A 138 -25.26 -4.51 -13.39
CA ASN A 138 -25.28 -4.68 -14.84
C ASN A 138 -23.92 -4.34 -15.47
N ARG A 139 -23.64 -4.86 -16.66
CA ARG A 139 -22.37 -4.72 -17.38
C ARG A 139 -21.21 -5.41 -16.68
N ASN A 140 -21.49 -6.55 -16.05
CA ASN A 140 -20.48 -7.42 -15.43
C ASN A 140 -19.65 -6.76 -14.32
N ILE A 141 -20.22 -5.77 -13.63
CA ILE A 141 -19.53 -5.06 -12.53
C ILE A 141 -19.79 -5.77 -11.21
N ILE A 142 -18.72 -6.04 -10.49
CA ILE A 142 -18.69 -6.55 -9.12
C ILE A 142 -18.17 -5.47 -8.19
N ILE A 143 -18.85 -5.24 -7.06
CA ILE A 143 -18.39 -4.35 -6.00
C ILE A 143 -17.86 -5.18 -4.85
N ILE A 144 -16.63 -4.90 -4.45
CA ILE A 144 -15.94 -5.57 -3.36
C ILE A 144 -15.64 -4.56 -2.27
N LYS A 145 -15.97 -4.89 -1.02
CA LYS A 145 -15.46 -4.19 0.16
C LYS A 145 -14.26 -4.93 0.73
N LEU A 146 -13.22 -4.18 1.05
CA LEU A 146 -12.00 -4.74 1.63
C LEU A 146 -11.66 -4.04 2.95
N CYS A 147 -11.02 -4.81 3.83
CA CYS A 147 -10.47 -4.35 5.09
C CYS A 147 -9.05 -4.90 5.24
N VAL A 148 -8.14 -4.07 5.73
CA VAL A 148 -6.78 -4.47 6.10
C VAL A 148 -6.65 -4.33 7.60
N THR A 149 -6.25 -5.43 8.27
CA THR A 149 -6.00 -5.45 9.71
C THR A 149 -4.56 -5.83 10.00
N ASP A 150 -3.97 -5.23 11.04
CA ASP A 150 -2.66 -5.64 11.54
C ASP A 150 -2.76 -6.87 12.48
N HIS A 151 -1.61 -7.37 12.96
CA HIS A 151 -1.54 -8.51 13.87
C HIS A 151 -2.15 -8.25 15.26
N ARG A 152 -2.49 -7.00 15.59
CA ARG A 152 -3.23 -6.63 16.82
C ARG A 152 -4.73 -6.54 16.57
N GLY A 153 -5.20 -6.84 15.36
CA GLY A 153 -6.60 -6.70 14.95
C GLY A 153 -7.05 -5.28 14.68
N ARG A 154 -6.12 -4.31 14.63
CA ARG A 154 -6.43 -2.92 14.32
C ARG A 154 -6.67 -2.76 12.82
N GLU A 155 -7.75 -2.11 12.43
CA GLU A 155 -7.99 -1.72 11.05
C GLU A 155 -7.02 -0.63 10.61
N THR A 156 -6.24 -0.92 9.57
CA THR A 156 -5.23 0.00 9.04
C THR A 156 -5.61 0.60 7.69
N ALA A 157 -6.52 -0.05 6.97
CA ALA A 157 -7.14 0.50 5.77
C ALA A 157 -8.49 -0.15 5.48
N THR A 158 -9.34 0.58 4.76
CA THR A 158 -10.54 0.04 4.10
C THR A 158 -10.54 0.41 2.63
N ALA A 159 -11.19 -0.39 1.80
CA ALA A 159 -11.33 -0.08 0.39
C ALA A 159 -12.68 -0.52 -0.18
N ASN A 160 -13.07 0.15 -1.29
CA ASN A 160 -14.13 -0.29 -2.19
C ASN A 160 -13.54 -0.40 -3.58
N ALA A 161 -13.74 -1.55 -4.22
CA ALA A 161 -13.28 -1.82 -5.56
C ALA A 161 -14.46 -2.09 -6.50
N GLU A 162 -14.37 -1.59 -7.74
CA GLU A 162 -15.24 -1.94 -8.84
C GLU A 162 -14.45 -2.77 -9.84
N VAL A 163 -14.82 -4.03 -9.98
CA VAL A 163 -14.16 -4.99 -10.88
C VAL A 163 -15.13 -5.39 -11.97
N VAL A 164 -14.67 -5.34 -13.21
CA VAL A 164 -15.41 -5.86 -14.37
C VAL A 164 -14.87 -7.26 -14.66
N LEU A 165 -15.76 -8.26 -14.66
CA LEU A 165 -15.43 -9.64 -15.01
C LEU A 165 -16.05 -10.01 -16.36
N PRO A 166 -15.46 -10.93 -17.15
CA PRO A 166 -16.03 -11.42 -18.39
C PRO A 166 -17.34 -12.19 -18.19
#